data_1e4e0a681d0a7f6938428be103df956c
#
_entry.id   1e4e0a681d0a7f6938428be103df956c
#
_cell.length_a   1.000
_cell.length_b   1.000
_cell.length_c   1.000
_cell.angle_alpha   90.00
_cell.angle_beta   90.00
_cell.angle_gamma   90.00
#
_symmetry.space_group_name_H-M   'P 1'
#
loop_
_entity.id
_entity.type
_entity.pdbx_description
1 polymer ?
#
loop_
_entity_poly.entity_id
_entity_poly.type
_entity_poly.pdbx_seq_one_letter_code
_entity_poly.pdbx_strand_id
1 'polypeptide(L)'
;MKTINVIGCGNVGKTLSRLWTRHRVFKVQSILNRSLESGLRAVQFVGSGRAVRDYAQLERADLVMISASDEAIRACCEQLCLAGILEEGVIVFHLSGSLPSTLLEPAGAEGALVASVHPVKSFADPLRAVETFAGTFCAVEGDPQACEAIRGALDPCGATTFPVDPHFKTVYHAATVVVSNYLVALMEVGLRCFEKAAIPRETAIEIIRPIATGTLDNVFELGTVAALTGPIARGESSVVARQGEALAKWDEAIRSVYGSLGQIAVELSAAQGHADPEALAAIKRMLEP
;
A
#
# COMPACT_ATOMS: atom_id res chain seq x y z
N MET A 1 14.12 -0.53 -27.85
CA MET A 1 13.36 -0.77 -26.60
C MET A 1 14.35 -0.61 -25.46
N LYS A 2 14.08 0.28 -24.52
CA LYS A 2 14.94 0.51 -23.36
C LYS A 2 15.06 -0.74 -22.49
N THR A 3 16.18 -0.88 -21.80
CA THR A 3 16.51 -2.01 -20.92
C THR A 3 16.30 -1.65 -19.46
N ILE A 4 15.93 -2.64 -18.63
CA ILE A 4 15.75 -2.46 -17.19
C ILE A 4 16.38 -3.61 -16.41
N ASN A 5 17.16 -3.28 -15.38
CA ASN A 5 17.58 -4.21 -14.34
C ASN A 5 16.63 -4.14 -13.14
N VAL A 6 16.41 -5.27 -12.49
CA VAL A 6 15.52 -5.37 -11.32
C VAL A 6 16.28 -5.95 -10.13
N ILE A 7 16.36 -5.19 -9.05
CA ILE A 7 16.96 -5.59 -7.78
C ILE A 7 15.84 -5.82 -6.77
N GLY A 8 15.72 -7.04 -6.25
CA GLY A 8 14.67 -7.39 -5.30
C GLY A 8 13.31 -7.66 -5.96
N CYS A 9 13.26 -8.54 -6.95
CA CYS A 9 12.04 -8.86 -7.70
C CYS A 9 11.03 -9.70 -6.86
N GLY A 10 10.42 -9.07 -5.86
CA GLY A 10 9.29 -9.57 -5.07
C GLY A 10 7.94 -9.47 -5.82
N ASN A 11 6.80 -9.47 -5.11
CA ASN A 11 5.49 -9.45 -5.76
C ASN A 11 5.26 -8.21 -6.61
N VAL A 12 5.61 -7.02 -6.12
CA VAL A 12 5.47 -5.76 -6.88
C VAL A 12 6.42 -5.74 -8.07
N GLY A 13 7.70 -6.05 -7.86
CA GLY A 13 8.71 -6.10 -8.91
C GLY A 13 8.35 -7.11 -10.00
N LYS A 14 7.86 -8.29 -9.64
CA LYS A 14 7.36 -9.30 -10.59
C LYS A 14 6.17 -8.76 -11.42
N THR A 15 5.21 -8.13 -10.75
CA THR A 15 4.01 -7.60 -11.41
C THR A 15 4.39 -6.56 -12.45
N LEU A 16 5.15 -5.52 -12.06
CA LEU A 16 5.56 -4.46 -12.99
C LEU A 16 6.44 -4.99 -14.12
N SER A 17 7.44 -5.83 -13.80
CA SER A 17 8.34 -6.41 -14.82
C SER A 17 7.56 -7.25 -15.83
N ARG A 18 6.57 -8.03 -15.39
CA ARG A 18 5.72 -8.81 -16.30
C ARG A 18 4.83 -7.93 -17.17
N LEU A 19 4.24 -6.88 -16.60
CA LEU A 19 3.45 -5.90 -17.34
C LEU A 19 4.28 -5.22 -18.43
N TRP A 20 5.46 -4.70 -18.08
CA TRP A 20 6.36 -4.06 -19.05
C TRP A 20 6.85 -5.02 -20.13
N THR A 21 7.12 -6.27 -19.79
CA THR A 21 7.44 -7.31 -20.77
C THR A 21 6.25 -7.57 -21.72
N ARG A 22 5.05 -7.73 -21.18
CA ARG A 22 3.80 -7.99 -21.92
C ARG A 22 3.45 -6.86 -22.88
N HIS A 23 3.59 -5.61 -22.40
CA HIS A 23 3.28 -4.40 -23.19
C HIS A 23 4.48 -3.92 -24.01
N ARG A 24 5.62 -4.64 -24.01
CA ARG A 24 6.85 -4.29 -24.75
C ARG A 24 7.37 -2.90 -24.40
N VAL A 25 7.23 -2.47 -23.15
CA VAL A 25 7.72 -1.17 -22.66
C VAL A 25 9.22 -1.24 -22.44
N PHE A 26 9.67 -2.22 -21.65
CA PHE A 26 11.08 -2.47 -21.37
C PHE A 26 11.48 -3.91 -21.70
N LYS A 27 12.76 -4.09 -22.04
CA LYS A 27 13.41 -5.40 -22.04
C LYS A 27 14.00 -5.60 -20.66
N VAL A 28 13.44 -6.51 -19.86
CA VAL A 28 14.06 -6.91 -18.58
C VAL A 28 15.36 -7.63 -18.91
N GLN A 29 16.49 -7.13 -18.37
CA GLN A 29 17.82 -7.61 -18.70
C GLN A 29 18.36 -8.53 -17.61
N SER A 30 18.49 -8.01 -16.38
CA SER A 30 18.97 -8.79 -15.24
C SER A 30 18.00 -8.69 -14.07
N ILE A 31 17.84 -9.79 -13.34
CA ILE A 31 17.09 -9.86 -12.08
C ILE A 31 18.04 -10.35 -10.98
N LEU A 32 18.26 -9.49 -10.00
CA LEU A 32 19.07 -9.78 -8.81
C LEU A 32 18.15 -9.90 -7.59
N ASN A 33 18.13 -11.08 -6.99
CA ASN A 33 17.43 -11.35 -5.73
C ASN A 33 18.39 -11.84 -4.64
N ARG A 34 17.94 -11.94 -3.39
CA ARG A 34 18.73 -12.48 -2.26
C ARG A 34 19.27 -13.87 -2.51
N SER A 35 18.61 -14.68 -3.35
CA SER A 35 19.10 -15.99 -3.78
C SER A 35 18.89 -16.16 -5.28
N LEU A 36 19.81 -16.86 -5.93
CA LEU A 36 19.69 -17.20 -7.36
C LEU A 36 18.40 -17.94 -7.65
N GLU A 37 17.97 -18.85 -6.79
CA GLU A 37 16.73 -19.62 -6.93
C GLU A 37 15.52 -18.71 -6.97
N SER A 38 15.43 -17.69 -6.08
CA SER A 38 14.38 -16.69 -6.12
C SER A 38 14.45 -15.83 -7.39
N GLY A 39 15.63 -15.52 -7.88
CA GLY A 39 15.84 -14.84 -9.15
C GLY A 39 15.34 -15.67 -10.35
N LEU A 40 15.65 -16.96 -10.39
CA LEU A 40 15.16 -17.86 -11.44
C LEU A 40 13.63 -17.97 -11.46
N ARG A 41 12.99 -18.08 -10.28
CA ARG A 41 11.51 -18.05 -10.20
C ARG A 41 10.95 -16.73 -10.69
N ALA A 42 11.63 -15.61 -10.41
CA ALA A 42 11.19 -14.30 -10.90
C ALA A 42 11.33 -14.19 -12.43
N VAL A 43 12.44 -14.63 -13.03
CA VAL A 43 12.65 -14.70 -14.49
C VAL A 43 11.55 -15.54 -15.16
N GLN A 44 11.27 -16.72 -14.60
CA GLN A 44 10.19 -17.59 -15.13
C GLN A 44 8.83 -16.89 -15.09
N PHE A 45 8.50 -16.19 -14.00
CA PHE A 45 7.25 -15.45 -13.88
C PHE A 45 7.18 -14.27 -14.85
N VAL A 46 8.25 -13.48 -14.94
CA VAL A 46 8.33 -12.29 -15.81
C VAL A 46 8.30 -12.68 -17.28
N GLY A 47 8.91 -13.81 -17.64
CA GLY A 47 9.04 -14.28 -19.01
C GLY A 47 10.15 -13.55 -19.80
N SER A 48 11.06 -12.82 -19.10
CA SER A 48 12.19 -12.09 -19.68
C SER A 48 13.28 -11.89 -18.64
N GLY A 49 14.50 -11.67 -19.09
CA GLY A 49 15.66 -11.39 -18.26
C GLY A 49 16.47 -12.60 -17.88
N ARG A 50 17.57 -12.36 -17.18
CA ARG A 50 18.52 -13.35 -16.67
C ARG A 50 18.66 -13.19 -15.16
N ALA A 51 18.54 -14.27 -14.39
CA ALA A 51 18.85 -14.24 -12.97
C ALA A 51 20.37 -14.14 -12.77
N VAL A 52 20.82 -13.21 -11.90
CA VAL A 52 22.21 -13.01 -11.55
C VAL A 52 22.42 -13.23 -10.05
N ARG A 53 23.66 -13.55 -9.65
CA ARG A 53 24.02 -13.91 -8.27
C ARG A 53 24.40 -12.70 -7.43
N ASP A 54 25.02 -11.70 -8.07
CA ASP A 54 25.59 -10.53 -7.42
C ASP A 54 25.56 -9.30 -8.35
N TYR A 55 25.91 -8.16 -7.80
CA TYR A 55 25.92 -6.88 -8.51
C TYR A 55 26.96 -6.83 -9.64
N ALA A 56 28.07 -7.56 -9.53
CA ALA A 56 29.10 -7.61 -10.56
C ALA A 56 28.64 -8.29 -11.85
N GLN A 57 27.57 -9.07 -11.80
CA GLN A 57 26.96 -9.73 -12.95
C GLN A 57 25.85 -8.91 -13.60
N LEU A 58 25.50 -7.75 -13.03
CA LEU A 58 24.57 -6.82 -13.65
C LEU A 58 25.22 -6.19 -14.87
N GLU A 59 24.48 -6.09 -15.95
CA GLU A 59 24.88 -5.38 -17.15
C GLU A 59 24.40 -3.93 -17.09
N ARG A 60 25.00 -3.04 -17.86
CA ARG A 60 24.50 -1.67 -17.99
C ARG A 60 23.07 -1.68 -18.56
N ALA A 61 22.21 -0.81 -18.06
CA ALA A 61 20.82 -0.71 -18.48
C ALA A 61 20.36 0.74 -18.46
N ASP A 62 19.33 1.07 -19.21
CA ASP A 62 18.76 2.42 -19.23
C ASP A 62 18.04 2.75 -17.92
N LEU A 63 17.51 1.73 -17.23
CA LEU A 63 16.82 1.87 -15.95
C LEU A 63 17.25 0.80 -14.96
N VAL A 64 17.20 1.14 -13.67
CA VAL A 64 17.33 0.18 -12.56
C VAL A 64 16.17 0.37 -11.60
N MET A 65 15.39 -0.68 -11.39
CA MET A 65 14.31 -0.72 -10.41
C MET A 65 14.79 -1.44 -9.14
N ILE A 66 14.77 -0.77 -8.00
CA ILE A 66 15.00 -1.36 -6.69
C ILE A 66 13.64 -1.65 -6.04
N SER A 67 13.21 -2.91 -6.08
CA SER A 67 11.96 -3.42 -5.53
C SER A 67 12.22 -4.32 -4.30
N ALA A 68 13.21 -3.96 -3.51
CA ALA A 68 13.53 -4.59 -2.23
C ALA A 68 12.62 -4.07 -1.10
N SER A 69 12.73 -4.64 0.10
CA SER A 69 12.08 -4.08 1.29
C SER A 69 12.65 -2.70 1.61
N ASP A 70 11.85 -1.85 2.24
CA ASP A 70 12.21 -0.46 2.57
C ASP A 70 13.57 -0.36 3.27
N GLU A 71 13.84 -1.24 4.24
CA GLU A 71 15.11 -1.30 4.98
C GLU A 71 16.33 -1.64 4.09
N ALA A 72 16.12 -2.31 2.95
CA ALA A 72 17.19 -2.74 2.07
C ALA A 72 17.47 -1.80 0.90
N ILE A 73 16.57 -0.85 0.60
CA ILE A 73 16.69 0.01 -0.60
C ILE A 73 18.00 0.78 -0.62
N ARG A 74 18.37 1.43 0.49
CA ARG A 74 19.61 2.23 0.59
C ARG A 74 20.85 1.36 0.34
N ALA A 75 20.93 0.21 1.01
CA ALA A 75 22.04 -0.72 0.83
C ALA A 75 22.11 -1.27 -0.61
N CYS A 76 20.96 -1.57 -1.23
CA CYS A 76 20.90 -1.97 -2.63
C CYS A 76 21.42 -0.87 -3.57
N CYS A 77 21.09 0.39 -3.31
CA CYS A 77 21.59 1.53 -4.08
C CYS A 77 23.11 1.69 -3.95
N GLU A 78 23.64 1.62 -2.73
CA GLU A 78 25.08 1.70 -2.47
C GLU A 78 25.87 0.57 -3.16
N GLN A 79 25.37 -0.67 -3.11
CA GLN A 79 25.97 -1.79 -3.82
C GLN A 79 25.90 -1.65 -5.35
N LEU A 80 24.83 -1.06 -5.86
CA LEU A 80 24.69 -0.73 -7.28
C LEU A 80 25.76 0.29 -7.73
N CYS A 81 26.00 1.32 -6.94
CA CYS A 81 27.06 2.31 -7.21
C CYS A 81 28.44 1.65 -7.19
N LEU A 82 28.73 0.80 -6.19
CA LEU A 82 29.99 0.09 -6.11
C LEU A 82 30.24 -0.87 -7.29
N ALA A 83 29.20 -1.34 -7.96
CA ALA A 83 29.33 -2.16 -9.16
C ALA A 83 29.83 -1.39 -10.39
N GLY A 84 29.82 -0.05 -10.37
CA GLY A 84 30.36 0.80 -11.42
C GLY A 84 29.66 0.67 -12.79
N ILE A 85 28.37 0.31 -12.77
CA ILE A 85 27.58 0.09 -13.99
C ILE A 85 26.63 1.25 -14.33
N LEU A 86 26.52 2.23 -13.43
CA LEU A 86 25.71 3.42 -13.68
C LEU A 86 26.42 4.34 -14.70
N GLU A 87 25.64 4.85 -15.62
CA GLU A 87 26.05 5.87 -16.59
C GLU A 87 25.26 7.16 -16.33
N GLU A 88 25.77 8.27 -16.74
CA GLU A 88 25.08 9.56 -16.64
C GLU A 88 23.69 9.49 -17.30
N GLY A 89 22.66 9.93 -16.58
CA GLY A 89 21.29 9.93 -17.08
C GLY A 89 20.54 8.59 -16.97
N VAL A 90 21.17 7.52 -16.43
CA VAL A 90 20.45 6.28 -16.06
C VAL A 90 19.39 6.60 -15.03
N ILE A 91 18.20 6.03 -15.17
CA ILE A 91 17.12 6.21 -14.19
C ILE A 91 17.19 5.11 -13.13
N VAL A 92 17.40 5.48 -11.87
CA VAL A 92 17.32 4.58 -10.72
C VAL A 92 16.09 4.94 -9.89
N PHE A 93 15.22 3.97 -9.65
CA PHE A 93 14.01 4.23 -8.87
C PHE A 93 13.68 3.07 -7.94
N HIS A 94 12.94 3.37 -6.87
CA HIS A 94 12.44 2.37 -5.94
C HIS A 94 10.90 2.38 -5.84
N LEU A 95 10.33 1.33 -5.20
CA LEU A 95 8.88 1.14 -5.12
C LEU A 95 8.29 1.37 -3.72
N SER A 96 9.06 1.95 -2.78
CA SER A 96 8.53 2.26 -1.44
C SER A 96 7.45 3.33 -1.50
N GLY A 97 6.35 3.09 -0.77
CA GLY A 97 5.31 4.07 -0.55
C GLY A 97 5.66 5.11 0.52
N SER A 98 6.55 4.77 1.47
CA SER A 98 6.87 5.60 2.63
C SER A 98 8.17 6.39 2.48
N LEU A 99 9.14 5.89 1.73
CA LEU A 99 10.47 6.47 1.60
C LEU A 99 10.55 7.37 0.36
N PRO A 100 11.22 8.56 0.48
CA PRO A 100 11.41 9.47 -0.65
C PRO A 100 12.52 9.01 -1.59
N SER A 101 12.50 9.50 -2.83
CA SER A 101 13.53 9.24 -3.85
C SER A 101 14.93 9.70 -3.43
N THR A 102 15.05 10.67 -2.52
CA THR A 102 16.31 11.12 -1.94
C THR A 102 17.10 10.02 -1.24
N LEU A 103 16.46 8.89 -0.90
CA LEU A 103 17.14 7.70 -0.39
C LEU A 103 18.16 7.14 -1.41
N LEU A 104 17.96 7.43 -2.70
CA LEU A 104 18.83 7.05 -3.82
C LEU A 104 19.91 8.10 -4.14
N GLU A 105 20.15 9.08 -3.24
CA GLU A 105 21.22 10.08 -3.37
C GLU A 105 22.57 9.51 -3.80
N PRO A 106 23.03 8.32 -3.33
CA PRO A 106 24.28 7.75 -3.83
C PRO A 106 24.30 7.54 -5.35
N ALA A 107 23.21 7.08 -5.94
CA ALA A 107 23.11 6.93 -7.39
C ALA A 107 23.02 8.30 -8.09
N GLY A 108 22.33 9.28 -7.48
CA GLY A 108 22.29 10.65 -7.96
C GLY A 108 23.68 11.29 -8.01
N ALA A 109 24.55 11.03 -7.04
CA ALA A 109 25.93 11.51 -7.01
C ALA A 109 26.79 10.91 -8.14
N GLU A 110 26.43 9.74 -8.67
CA GLU A 110 27.05 9.10 -9.85
C GLU A 110 26.42 9.59 -11.20
N GLY A 111 25.54 10.60 -11.16
CA GLY A 111 24.90 11.16 -12.36
C GLY A 111 23.60 10.48 -12.77
N ALA A 112 23.07 9.55 -11.98
CA ALA A 112 21.77 8.95 -12.25
C ALA A 112 20.62 9.93 -11.94
N LEU A 113 19.52 9.82 -12.67
CA LEU A 113 18.25 10.46 -12.35
C LEU A 113 17.47 9.56 -11.39
N VAL A 114 17.02 10.10 -10.24
CA VAL A 114 16.41 9.29 -9.19
C VAL A 114 14.90 9.57 -9.04
N ALA A 115 14.14 8.51 -8.78
CA ALA A 115 12.70 8.63 -8.55
C ALA A 115 12.20 7.57 -7.57
N SER A 116 10.98 7.78 -7.13
CA SER A 116 10.21 6.77 -6.40
C SER A 116 8.83 6.61 -7.04
N VAL A 117 8.36 5.36 -7.08
CA VAL A 117 7.06 4.98 -7.66
C VAL A 117 6.35 4.06 -6.68
N HIS A 118 5.17 4.43 -6.24
CA HIS A 118 4.37 3.58 -5.37
C HIS A 118 3.04 3.22 -6.04
N PRO A 119 2.90 2.01 -6.58
CA PRO A 119 1.61 1.50 -7.04
C PRO A 119 0.68 1.23 -5.84
N VAL A 120 -0.43 1.95 -5.76
CA VAL A 120 -1.39 1.87 -4.65
C VAL A 120 -2.32 0.68 -4.87
N LYS A 121 -1.84 -0.50 -4.54
CA LYS A 121 -2.56 -1.77 -4.75
C LYS A 121 -2.06 -2.84 -3.79
N SER A 122 -2.95 -3.78 -3.43
CA SER A 122 -2.53 -5.00 -2.73
C SER A 122 -1.89 -6.00 -3.72
N PHE A 123 -0.66 -6.42 -3.42
CA PHE A 123 0.12 -7.36 -4.22
C PHE A 123 0.28 -8.71 -3.51
N ALA A 124 -0.77 -9.21 -2.86
CA ALA A 124 -0.73 -10.51 -2.20
C ALA A 124 -0.43 -11.67 -3.18
N ASP A 125 -1.01 -11.61 -4.38
CA ASP A 125 -0.76 -12.54 -5.48
C ASP A 125 -0.32 -11.74 -6.73
N PRO A 126 0.92 -11.93 -7.22
CA PRO A 126 1.42 -11.20 -8.37
C PRO A 126 0.72 -11.56 -9.69
N LEU A 127 0.19 -12.77 -9.85
CA LEU A 127 -0.55 -13.14 -11.06
C LEU A 127 -1.86 -12.38 -11.16
N ARG A 128 -2.63 -12.40 -10.07
CA ARG A 128 -3.87 -11.63 -9.95
C ARG A 128 -3.61 -10.12 -10.06
N ALA A 129 -2.48 -9.65 -9.49
CA ALA A 129 -2.10 -8.24 -9.58
C ALA A 129 -1.83 -7.80 -11.03
N VAL A 130 -1.21 -8.63 -11.86
CA VAL A 130 -1.02 -8.37 -13.31
C VAL A 130 -2.37 -8.25 -14.03
N GLU A 131 -3.32 -9.14 -13.75
CA GLU A 131 -4.62 -9.15 -14.43
C GLU A 131 -5.51 -7.96 -14.05
N THR A 132 -5.36 -7.47 -12.83
CA THR A 132 -6.18 -6.39 -12.27
C THR A 132 -5.42 -5.07 -12.11
N PHE A 133 -4.30 -4.87 -12.84
CA PHE A 133 -3.46 -3.69 -12.67
C PHE A 133 -4.04 -2.43 -13.29
N ALA A 134 -4.74 -2.55 -14.40
CA ALA A 134 -5.38 -1.42 -15.06
C ALA A 134 -6.28 -0.64 -14.07
N GLY A 135 -6.22 0.67 -14.12
CA GLY A 135 -6.89 1.57 -13.17
C GLY A 135 -6.14 1.76 -11.84
N THR A 136 -4.96 1.11 -11.65
CA THR A 136 -4.17 1.33 -10.44
C THR A 136 -3.58 2.72 -10.42
N PHE A 137 -3.76 3.45 -9.31
CA PHE A 137 -3.09 4.72 -9.08
C PHE A 137 -1.65 4.48 -8.65
N CYS A 138 -0.71 5.27 -9.20
CA CYS A 138 0.70 5.20 -8.88
C CYS A 138 1.20 6.59 -8.46
N ALA A 139 1.62 6.73 -7.20
CA ALA A 139 2.29 7.94 -6.75
C ALA A 139 3.72 7.99 -7.31
N VAL A 140 4.14 9.16 -7.80
CA VAL A 140 5.47 9.35 -8.43
C VAL A 140 6.09 10.64 -7.91
N GLU A 141 7.37 10.59 -7.49
CA GLU A 141 8.16 11.77 -7.14
C GLU A 141 9.64 11.53 -7.43
N GLY A 142 10.43 12.59 -7.53
CA GLY A 142 11.86 12.56 -7.83
C GLY A 142 12.23 13.52 -8.97
N ASP A 143 13.30 13.22 -9.68
CA ASP A 143 13.74 14.01 -10.82
C ASP A 143 12.66 14.08 -11.91
N PRO A 144 12.37 15.28 -12.46
CA PRO A 144 11.29 15.46 -13.43
C PRO A 144 11.41 14.54 -14.65
N GLN A 145 12.62 14.36 -15.17
CA GLN A 145 12.87 13.51 -16.34
C GLN A 145 12.67 12.02 -16.02
N ALA A 146 13.07 11.57 -14.81
CA ALA A 146 12.82 10.21 -14.35
C ALA A 146 11.32 9.98 -14.17
N CYS A 147 10.62 10.92 -13.53
CA CYS A 147 9.17 10.86 -13.33
C CYS A 147 8.42 10.76 -14.66
N GLU A 148 8.80 11.55 -15.67
CA GLU A 148 8.18 11.53 -16.99
C GLU A 148 8.40 10.17 -17.71
N ALA A 149 9.63 9.66 -17.68
CA ALA A 149 9.94 8.36 -18.28
C ALA A 149 9.16 7.23 -17.62
N ILE A 150 9.00 7.26 -16.28
CA ILE A 150 8.25 6.27 -15.53
C ILE A 150 6.74 6.36 -15.81
N ARG A 151 6.18 7.57 -15.90
CA ARG A 151 4.79 7.78 -16.33
C ARG A 151 4.54 7.14 -17.68
N GLY A 152 5.37 7.45 -18.68
CA GLY A 152 5.28 6.86 -20.02
C GLY A 152 5.42 5.33 -20.02
N ALA A 153 6.08 4.75 -19.01
CA ALA A 153 6.20 3.30 -18.85
C ALA A 153 4.98 2.66 -18.16
N LEU A 154 4.25 3.40 -17.35
CA LEU A 154 3.06 2.94 -16.62
C LEU A 154 1.77 3.09 -17.44
N ASP A 155 1.68 4.11 -18.29
CA ASP A 155 0.52 4.40 -19.14
C ASP A 155 0.07 3.20 -19.97
N PRO A 156 0.95 2.47 -20.70
CA PRO A 156 0.54 1.28 -21.47
C PRO A 156 0.02 0.14 -20.60
N CYS A 157 0.33 0.16 -19.29
CA CYS A 157 -0.18 -0.81 -18.32
C CYS A 157 -1.56 -0.41 -17.74
N GLY A 158 -2.11 0.74 -18.17
CA GLY A 158 -3.39 1.26 -17.71
C GLY A 158 -3.36 1.89 -16.32
N ALA A 159 -2.19 2.29 -15.82
CA ALA A 159 -2.08 2.98 -14.53
C ALA A 159 -2.43 4.47 -14.66
N THR A 160 -2.91 5.06 -13.56
CA THR A 160 -3.08 6.51 -13.42
C THR A 160 -2.00 7.04 -12.48
N THR A 161 -1.14 7.92 -12.96
CA THR A 161 -0.07 8.48 -12.12
C THR A 161 -0.47 9.81 -11.51
N PHE A 162 -0.01 10.07 -10.29
CA PHE A 162 -0.17 11.36 -9.61
C PHE A 162 1.09 11.72 -8.83
N PRO A 163 1.40 13.02 -8.67
CA PRO A 163 2.55 13.46 -7.88
C PRO A 163 2.27 13.33 -6.39
N VAL A 164 3.31 13.06 -5.61
CA VAL A 164 3.28 13.11 -4.14
C VAL A 164 4.45 13.96 -3.66
N ASP A 165 4.24 14.78 -2.63
CA ASP A 165 5.33 15.52 -2.00
C ASP A 165 6.20 14.54 -1.19
N PRO A 166 7.52 14.45 -1.47
CA PRO A 166 8.42 13.54 -0.76
C PRO A 166 8.43 13.76 0.76
N HIS A 167 8.19 14.98 1.26
CA HIS A 167 8.13 15.28 2.69
C HIS A 167 6.93 14.64 3.39
N PHE A 168 5.84 14.38 2.66
CA PHE A 168 4.62 13.81 3.22
C PHE A 168 4.43 12.32 2.87
N LYS A 169 5.40 11.67 2.20
CA LYS A 169 5.26 10.26 1.79
C LYS A 169 4.94 9.31 2.94
N THR A 170 5.54 9.50 4.10
CA THR A 170 5.24 8.66 5.28
C THR A 170 3.78 8.76 5.69
N VAL A 171 3.21 9.97 5.75
CA VAL A 171 1.79 10.18 6.08
C VAL A 171 0.89 9.66 4.96
N TYR A 172 1.24 9.93 3.71
CA TYR A 172 0.55 9.38 2.56
C TYR A 172 0.50 7.84 2.59
N HIS A 173 1.63 7.19 2.88
CA HIS A 173 1.66 5.73 2.97
C HIS A 173 0.86 5.22 4.18
N ALA A 174 0.92 5.91 5.32
CA ALA A 174 0.08 5.59 6.48
C ALA A 174 -1.42 5.62 6.12
N ALA A 175 -1.86 6.57 5.30
CA ALA A 175 -3.24 6.60 4.82
C ALA A 175 -3.60 5.32 4.03
N THR A 176 -2.71 4.84 3.15
CA THR A 176 -2.94 3.59 2.40
C THR A 176 -2.96 2.36 3.31
N VAL A 177 -2.12 2.33 4.35
CA VAL A 177 -2.12 1.28 5.38
C VAL A 177 -3.44 1.25 6.15
N VAL A 178 -3.94 2.42 6.56
CA VAL A 178 -5.21 2.55 7.30
C VAL A 178 -6.38 1.98 6.49
N VAL A 179 -6.51 2.37 5.21
CA VAL A 179 -7.67 1.96 4.40
C VAL A 179 -7.53 0.55 3.80
N SER A 180 -6.36 -0.06 3.85
CA SER A 180 -6.11 -1.40 3.30
C SER A 180 -5.77 -2.40 4.40
N ASN A 181 -4.59 -2.28 5.02
CA ASN A 181 -4.11 -3.25 6.01
C ASN A 181 -4.94 -3.24 7.29
N TYR A 182 -5.31 -2.05 7.78
CA TYR A 182 -6.13 -1.96 9.01
C TYR A 182 -7.58 -2.31 8.76
N LEU A 183 -8.09 -2.20 7.51
CA LEU A 183 -9.38 -2.78 7.18
C LEU A 183 -9.39 -4.30 7.40
N VAL A 184 -8.31 -5.01 7.00
CA VAL A 184 -8.20 -6.46 7.28
C VAL A 184 -8.19 -6.73 8.79
N ALA A 185 -7.42 -5.95 9.56
CA ALA A 185 -7.40 -6.08 11.02
C ALA A 185 -8.77 -5.77 11.66
N LEU A 186 -9.48 -4.76 11.14
CA LEU A 186 -10.83 -4.42 11.59
C LEU A 186 -11.83 -5.56 11.34
N MET A 187 -11.74 -6.21 10.17
CA MET A 187 -12.56 -7.41 9.89
C MET A 187 -12.26 -8.52 10.87
N GLU A 188 -10.99 -8.75 11.23
CA GLU A 188 -10.60 -9.74 12.23
C GLU A 188 -11.16 -9.41 13.63
N VAL A 189 -11.14 -8.14 14.05
CA VAL A 189 -11.78 -7.70 15.29
C VAL A 189 -13.28 -8.03 15.30
N GLY A 190 -13.98 -7.73 14.19
CA GLY A 190 -15.40 -8.07 14.03
C GLY A 190 -15.66 -9.58 14.15
N LEU A 191 -14.84 -10.39 13.46
CA LEU A 191 -14.95 -11.86 13.52
C LEU A 191 -14.79 -12.39 14.94
N ARG A 192 -13.79 -11.91 15.70
CA ARG A 192 -13.58 -12.28 17.10
C ARG A 192 -14.78 -11.90 17.99
N CYS A 193 -15.39 -10.74 17.75
CA CYS A 193 -16.60 -10.35 18.47
C CYS A 193 -17.78 -11.31 18.20
N PHE A 194 -17.96 -11.76 16.96
CA PHE A 194 -18.96 -12.75 16.59
C PHE A 194 -18.69 -14.10 17.25
N GLU A 195 -17.43 -14.57 17.22
CA GLU A 195 -17.02 -15.82 17.88
C GLU A 195 -17.26 -15.74 19.40
N LYS A 196 -16.98 -14.59 20.04
CA LYS A 196 -17.31 -14.36 21.47
C LYS A 196 -18.81 -14.42 21.75
N ALA A 197 -19.63 -14.02 20.79
CA ALA A 197 -21.09 -14.15 20.85
C ALA A 197 -21.61 -15.55 20.47
N ALA A 198 -20.72 -16.56 20.42
CA ALA A 198 -21.00 -17.95 20.06
C ALA A 198 -21.49 -18.14 18.61
N ILE A 199 -21.16 -17.25 17.70
CA ILE A 199 -21.44 -17.38 16.28
C ILE A 199 -20.19 -17.97 15.61
N PRO A 200 -20.28 -19.12 14.92
CA PRO A 200 -19.15 -19.75 14.25
C PRO A 200 -18.53 -18.80 13.19
N ARG A 201 -17.20 -18.88 13.03
CA ARG A 201 -16.43 -17.99 12.15
C ARG A 201 -16.91 -18.02 10.71
N GLU A 202 -17.28 -19.19 10.19
CA GLU A 202 -17.81 -19.36 8.83
C GLU A 202 -19.10 -18.55 8.65
N THR A 203 -20.03 -18.67 9.61
CA THR A 203 -21.28 -17.90 9.61
C THR A 203 -21.01 -16.40 9.80
N ALA A 204 -20.07 -16.04 10.66
CA ALA A 204 -19.67 -14.65 10.85
C ALA A 204 -19.14 -14.00 9.56
N ILE A 205 -18.34 -14.70 8.76
CA ILE A 205 -17.86 -14.24 7.46
C ILE A 205 -19.02 -13.97 6.49
N GLU A 206 -20.03 -14.85 6.48
CA GLU A 206 -21.22 -14.66 5.63
C GLU A 206 -22.05 -13.43 6.07
N ILE A 207 -22.16 -13.19 7.38
CA ILE A 207 -22.85 -12.02 7.95
C ILE A 207 -22.08 -10.73 7.63
N ILE A 208 -20.75 -10.72 7.82
CA ILE A 208 -19.92 -9.53 7.62
C ILE A 208 -19.87 -9.11 6.15
N ARG A 209 -19.87 -10.05 5.21
CA ARG A 209 -19.72 -9.76 3.79
C ARG A 209 -20.72 -8.69 3.29
N PRO A 210 -22.04 -8.86 3.39
CA PRO A 210 -22.98 -7.84 2.90
C PRO A 210 -22.90 -6.54 3.70
N ILE A 211 -22.65 -6.59 5.02
CA ILE A 211 -22.53 -5.39 5.85
C ILE A 211 -21.31 -4.56 5.43
N ALA A 212 -20.14 -5.18 5.32
CA ALA A 212 -18.90 -4.49 4.98
C ALA A 212 -18.94 -3.95 3.55
N THR A 213 -19.42 -4.74 2.57
CA THR A 213 -19.54 -4.30 1.17
C THR A 213 -20.50 -3.12 1.07
N GLY A 214 -21.72 -3.22 1.63
CA GLY A 214 -22.69 -2.13 1.58
C GLY A 214 -22.22 -0.86 2.30
N THR A 215 -21.44 -1.00 3.40
CA THR A 215 -20.85 0.16 4.07
C THR A 215 -19.79 0.83 3.18
N LEU A 216 -18.92 0.07 2.50
CA LEU A 216 -17.95 0.62 1.57
C LEU A 216 -18.62 1.31 0.37
N ASP A 217 -19.66 0.69 -0.20
CA ASP A 217 -20.43 1.29 -1.29
C ASP A 217 -21.02 2.64 -0.85
N ASN A 218 -21.65 2.69 0.34
CA ASN A 218 -22.19 3.95 0.89
C ASN A 218 -21.09 5.00 1.12
N VAL A 219 -19.90 4.61 1.59
CA VAL A 219 -18.79 5.56 1.78
C VAL A 219 -18.35 6.17 0.44
N PHE A 220 -18.27 5.38 -0.62
CA PHE A 220 -17.86 5.88 -1.94
C PHE A 220 -18.95 6.70 -2.64
N GLU A 221 -20.21 6.40 -2.40
CA GLU A 221 -21.34 7.11 -3.02
C GLU A 221 -21.73 8.39 -2.26
N LEU A 222 -21.74 8.35 -0.92
CA LEU A 222 -22.29 9.42 -0.08
C LEU A 222 -21.21 10.22 0.68
N GLY A 223 -19.98 9.70 0.75
CA GLY A 223 -18.94 10.21 1.62
C GLY A 223 -19.08 9.73 3.07
N THR A 224 -18.00 9.85 3.84
CA THR A 224 -17.90 9.29 5.20
C THR A 224 -18.92 9.85 6.19
N VAL A 225 -19.24 11.14 6.08
CA VAL A 225 -20.19 11.81 6.99
C VAL A 225 -21.60 11.22 6.80
N ALA A 226 -22.13 11.20 5.56
CA ALA A 226 -23.48 10.73 5.30
C ALA A 226 -23.61 9.20 5.40
N ALA A 227 -22.53 8.46 5.16
CA ALA A 227 -22.52 7.00 5.27
C ALA A 227 -22.56 6.47 6.72
N LEU A 228 -22.21 7.30 7.72
CA LEU A 228 -22.21 6.86 9.11
C LEU A 228 -23.64 6.58 9.59
N THR A 229 -23.83 5.39 10.15
CA THR A 229 -25.08 4.92 10.76
C THR A 229 -24.81 4.31 12.15
N GLY A 230 -25.82 3.78 12.81
CA GLY A 230 -25.67 3.05 14.06
C GLY A 230 -25.82 3.91 15.33
N PRO A 231 -25.45 3.36 16.50
CA PRO A 231 -25.76 3.97 17.79
C PRO A 231 -25.14 5.35 18.00
N ILE A 232 -23.90 5.55 17.55
CA ILE A 232 -23.20 6.86 17.68
C ILE A 232 -23.87 7.91 16.79
N ALA A 233 -24.24 7.54 15.55
CA ALA A 233 -24.94 8.44 14.65
C ALA A 233 -26.30 8.91 15.20
N ARG A 234 -26.94 8.09 16.05
CA ARG A 234 -28.22 8.41 16.71
C ARG A 234 -28.09 8.97 18.12
N GLY A 235 -26.85 9.13 18.65
CA GLY A 235 -26.62 9.62 20.01
C GLY A 235 -27.04 8.64 21.12
N GLU A 236 -27.07 7.33 20.85
CA GLU A 236 -27.52 6.28 21.78
C GLU A 236 -26.45 5.95 22.83
N SER A 237 -26.19 6.84 23.78
CA SER A 237 -25.12 6.73 24.77
C SER A 237 -25.21 5.47 25.62
N SER A 238 -26.42 5.02 25.98
CA SER A 238 -26.63 3.80 26.77
C SER A 238 -26.24 2.52 26.01
N VAL A 239 -26.38 2.50 24.68
CA VAL A 239 -25.95 1.36 23.85
C VAL A 239 -24.42 1.32 23.78
N VAL A 240 -23.78 2.46 23.53
CA VAL A 240 -22.33 2.59 23.45
C VAL A 240 -21.67 2.20 24.77
N ALA A 241 -22.23 2.64 25.91
CA ALA A 241 -21.76 2.27 27.24
C ALA A 241 -21.77 0.75 27.45
N ARG A 242 -22.93 0.09 27.20
CA ARG A 242 -23.04 -1.38 27.34
C ARG A 242 -22.06 -2.14 26.43
N GLN A 243 -21.89 -1.70 25.19
CA GLN A 243 -20.92 -2.31 24.28
C GLN A 243 -19.48 -2.14 24.80
N GLY A 244 -19.09 -0.94 25.20
CA GLY A 244 -17.77 -0.66 25.78
C GLY A 244 -17.47 -1.49 27.02
N GLU A 245 -18.42 -1.60 27.96
CA GLU A 245 -18.29 -2.44 29.16
C GLU A 245 -18.18 -3.94 28.84
N ALA A 246 -18.95 -4.43 27.89
CA ALA A 246 -18.89 -5.83 27.48
C ALA A 246 -17.53 -6.18 26.87
N LEU A 247 -16.99 -5.29 26.04
CA LEU A 247 -15.67 -5.45 25.43
C LEU A 247 -14.56 -5.38 26.48
N ALA A 248 -14.60 -4.40 27.38
CA ALA A 248 -13.60 -4.23 28.46
C ALA A 248 -13.51 -5.46 29.38
N LYS A 249 -14.65 -6.11 29.68
CA LYS A 249 -14.69 -7.33 30.47
C LYS A 249 -14.12 -8.56 29.75
N TRP A 250 -13.95 -8.47 28.45
CA TRP A 250 -13.51 -9.60 27.63
C TRP A 250 -12.11 -9.40 27.05
N ASP A 251 -11.85 -8.29 26.37
CA ASP A 251 -10.59 -8.01 25.65
C ASP A 251 -10.34 -6.51 25.60
N GLU A 252 -9.36 -6.05 26.38
CA GLU A 252 -9.03 -4.64 26.49
C GLU A 252 -8.43 -4.06 25.18
N ALA A 253 -7.73 -4.88 24.39
CA ALA A 253 -7.20 -4.43 23.11
C ALA A 253 -8.34 -4.14 22.11
N ILE A 254 -9.35 -4.99 22.08
CA ILE A 254 -10.55 -4.77 21.25
C ILE A 254 -11.34 -3.57 21.77
N ARG A 255 -11.44 -3.39 23.09
CA ARG A 255 -12.09 -2.22 23.69
C ARG A 255 -11.38 -0.92 23.28
N SER A 256 -10.05 -0.92 23.25
CA SER A 256 -9.25 0.23 22.83
C SER A 256 -9.49 0.58 21.34
N VAL A 257 -9.51 -0.42 20.45
CA VAL A 257 -9.86 -0.22 19.03
C VAL A 257 -11.27 0.35 18.88
N TYR A 258 -12.25 -0.20 19.59
CA TYR A 258 -13.63 0.28 19.61
C TYR A 258 -13.70 1.75 20.05
N GLY A 259 -12.98 2.11 21.11
CA GLY A 259 -12.90 3.47 21.62
C GLY A 259 -12.31 4.47 20.62
N SER A 260 -11.14 4.13 20.06
CA SER A 260 -10.43 4.99 19.11
C SER A 260 -11.24 5.26 17.84
N LEU A 261 -11.84 4.24 17.25
CA LEU A 261 -12.72 4.39 16.08
C LEU A 261 -14.02 5.11 16.43
N GLY A 262 -14.56 4.84 17.61
CA GLY A 262 -15.76 5.50 18.11
C GLY A 262 -15.60 7.01 18.30
N GLN A 263 -14.42 7.50 18.69
CA GLN A 263 -14.14 8.94 18.76
C GLN A 263 -14.22 9.60 17.38
N ILE A 264 -13.68 8.96 16.34
CA ILE A 264 -13.80 9.45 14.96
C ILE A 264 -15.28 9.43 14.53
N ALA A 265 -16.03 8.38 14.89
CA ALA A 265 -17.44 8.30 14.59
C ALA A 265 -18.27 9.40 15.29
N VAL A 266 -17.88 9.85 16.50
CA VAL A 266 -18.50 11.01 17.17
C VAL A 266 -18.27 12.28 16.36
N GLU A 267 -17.08 12.52 15.83
CA GLU A 267 -16.80 13.69 14.98
C GLU A 267 -17.63 13.67 13.70
N LEU A 268 -17.76 12.52 13.05
CA LEU A 268 -18.62 12.36 11.87
C LEU A 268 -20.10 12.60 12.20
N SER A 269 -20.58 12.05 13.34
CA SER A 269 -21.96 12.25 13.79
C SER A 269 -22.26 13.72 14.12
N ALA A 270 -21.30 14.43 14.74
CA ALA A 270 -21.44 15.86 14.99
C ALA A 270 -21.52 16.64 13.66
N ALA A 271 -20.76 16.25 12.64
CA ALA A 271 -20.83 16.83 11.30
C ALA A 271 -22.17 16.52 10.57
N GLN A 272 -22.81 15.38 10.87
CA GLN A 272 -24.18 15.09 10.37
C GLN A 272 -25.24 16.04 10.97
N GLY A 273 -25.06 16.46 12.23
CA GLY A 273 -25.98 17.37 12.93
C GLY A 273 -27.33 16.76 13.33
N HIS A 274 -27.46 15.43 13.33
CA HIS A 274 -28.72 14.74 13.66
C HIS A 274 -28.83 14.35 15.14
N ALA A 275 -27.70 14.00 15.77
CA ALA A 275 -27.65 13.57 17.16
C ALA A 275 -27.55 14.77 18.12
N ASP A 276 -28.09 14.60 19.33
CA ASP A 276 -27.97 15.61 20.38
C ASP A 276 -26.51 15.84 20.78
N PRO A 277 -26.00 17.09 20.78
CA PRO A 277 -24.63 17.41 21.13
C PRO A 277 -24.24 16.97 22.55
N GLU A 278 -25.16 17.01 23.52
CA GLU A 278 -24.88 16.55 24.90
C GLU A 278 -24.71 15.03 24.94
N ALA A 279 -25.51 14.28 24.18
CA ALA A 279 -25.36 12.83 24.04
C ALA A 279 -24.03 12.47 23.40
N LEU A 280 -23.62 13.18 22.33
CA LEU A 280 -22.32 12.97 21.69
C LEU A 280 -21.14 13.29 22.63
N ALA A 281 -21.25 14.36 23.43
CA ALA A 281 -20.24 14.69 24.45
C ALA A 281 -20.13 13.60 25.53
N ALA A 282 -21.27 13.02 25.94
CA ALA A 282 -21.27 11.88 26.88
C ALA A 282 -20.61 10.64 26.26
N ILE A 283 -20.97 10.30 25.02
CA ILE A 283 -20.37 9.18 24.28
C ILE A 283 -18.86 9.38 24.14
N LYS A 284 -18.39 10.58 23.80
CA LYS A 284 -16.97 10.88 23.65
C LYS A 284 -16.19 10.57 24.93
N ARG A 285 -16.70 11.00 26.09
CA ARG A 285 -16.07 10.69 27.39
C ARG A 285 -16.01 9.19 27.69
N MET A 286 -17.06 8.43 27.34
CA MET A 286 -17.11 6.97 27.53
C MET A 286 -16.11 6.20 26.65
N LEU A 287 -15.72 6.79 25.53
CA LEU A 287 -14.80 6.19 24.55
C LEU A 287 -13.33 6.57 24.80
N GLU A 288 -13.06 7.45 25.74
CA GLU A 288 -11.69 7.74 26.20
C GLU A 288 -11.04 6.48 26.81
N PRO A 289 -9.71 6.31 26.61
CA PRO A 289 -8.99 5.15 27.10
C PRO A 289 -8.96 5.02 28.64
#